data_1021d861235d69f4e19d7e0c4c68aaf2
#
_entry.id   1021d861235d69f4e19d7e0c4c68aaf2
#
_cell.length_a   1.000
_cell.length_b   1.000
_cell.length_c   1.000
_cell.angle_alpha   90.00
_cell.angle_beta   90.00
_cell.angle_gamma   90.00
#
_symmetry.space_group_name_H-M   'P 1'
#
loop_
_entity.id
_entity.type
_entity.pdbx_description
1 polymer ?
#
loop_
_entity_poly.entity_id
_entity_poly.type
_entity_poly.pdbx_seq_one_letter_code
_entity_poly.pdbx_strand_id
1 'polypeptide(L)'
;DRTGLIKETIGTLETALSHEILICVIVIIVLVLNLRASIVIASMLPIAVLATFIIMRYTGIAANIVALSGIAIAIGVMVDVGVVFVESIIRYREMPENRHIQGGKAFVNLIYKAVSEVSGAISTAMITTIVSFLPVFTMEAQEGKMFSPLAYTKTYALASAFVLGLILLPSLSYWLFSIKIHSRQIRKILNYLLIVAGIALLIIYGSIPAIGLTAVGLNNLLSGYWKKPQMSTYINIGITLFVTIYYLSEEWLPMGPQKGMLANILFVAGCVAIILSILWLLVIYYERILRWCLDNRWKFMLIPGATIVFGFWIWRGIGQEFMPSL
;
A
#
# COMPACT_ATOMS: atom_id res chain seq x y z
N ASP A 1 31.76 10.41 19.28
CA ASP A 1 30.45 11.07 19.22
C ASP A 1 29.56 10.26 18.26
N ARG A 2 28.48 9.65 18.80
CA ARG A 2 27.54 8.82 18.02
C ARG A 2 26.45 9.65 17.34
N THR A 3 26.43 10.96 17.55
CA THR A 3 25.38 11.88 17.04
C THR A 3 25.35 11.93 15.51
N GLY A 4 26.52 11.84 14.85
CA GLY A 4 26.59 11.77 13.39
C GLY A 4 25.92 10.53 12.82
N LEU A 5 26.24 9.36 13.37
CA LEU A 5 25.69 8.06 12.98
C LEU A 5 24.15 8.03 13.17
N ILE A 6 23.67 8.55 14.31
CA ILE A 6 22.22 8.60 14.60
C ILE A 6 21.51 9.50 13.59
N LYS A 7 22.06 10.69 13.27
CA LYS A 7 21.46 11.59 12.28
C LYS A 7 21.43 10.98 10.89
N GLU A 8 22.52 10.34 10.48
CA GLU A 8 22.60 9.67 9.17
C GLU A 8 21.58 8.53 9.06
N THR A 9 21.46 7.70 10.10
CA THR A 9 20.51 6.60 10.12
C THR A 9 19.05 7.08 10.13
N ILE A 10 18.73 8.14 10.87
CA ILE A 10 17.38 8.73 10.86
C ILE A 10 17.10 9.34 9.50
N GLY A 11 18.05 10.06 8.89
CA GLY A 11 17.90 10.63 7.56
C GLY A 11 17.66 9.57 6.48
N THR A 12 18.39 8.46 6.53
CA THR A 12 18.19 7.33 5.62
C THR A 12 16.78 6.75 5.74
N LEU A 13 16.28 6.60 6.98
CA LEU A 13 14.96 6.04 7.23
C LEU A 13 13.83 7.01 6.84
N GLU A 14 13.99 8.32 7.05
CA GLU A 14 13.06 9.35 6.57
C GLU A 14 12.96 9.33 5.04
N THR A 15 14.10 9.20 4.36
CA THR A 15 14.16 9.05 2.91
C THR A 15 13.45 7.77 2.45
N ALA A 16 13.69 6.65 3.12
CA ALA A 16 13.04 5.36 2.81
C ALA A 16 11.51 5.45 2.98
N LEU A 17 11.00 6.04 4.08
CA LEU A 17 9.57 6.26 4.28
C LEU A 17 8.95 7.14 3.19
N SER A 18 9.63 8.21 2.81
CA SER A 18 9.16 9.10 1.76
C SER A 18 9.09 8.39 0.40
N HIS A 19 10.09 7.57 0.08
CA HIS A 19 10.11 6.76 -1.13
C HIS A 19 9.02 5.68 -1.11
N GLU A 20 8.79 5.03 0.03
CA GLU A 20 7.74 4.03 0.18
C GLU A 20 6.36 4.63 -0.07
N ILE A 21 6.05 5.78 0.55
CA ILE A 21 4.80 6.51 0.32
C ILE A 21 4.67 6.88 -1.17
N LEU A 22 5.73 7.40 -1.78
CA LEU A 22 5.72 7.79 -3.18
C LEU A 22 5.46 6.62 -4.13
N ILE A 23 6.10 5.48 -3.90
CA ILE A 23 5.86 4.25 -4.68
C ILE A 23 4.43 3.77 -4.51
N CYS A 24 3.92 3.71 -3.27
CA CYS A 24 2.53 3.33 -3.01
C CYS A 24 1.55 4.25 -3.75
N VAL A 25 1.78 5.55 -3.74
CA VAL A 25 0.95 6.53 -4.48
C VAL A 25 0.97 6.26 -5.99
N ILE A 26 2.15 6.01 -6.57
CA ILE A 26 2.28 5.71 -8.01
C ILE A 26 1.53 4.41 -8.35
N VAL A 27 1.74 3.35 -7.56
CA VAL A 27 1.07 2.06 -7.76
C VAL A 27 -0.45 2.21 -7.66
N ILE A 28 -0.95 2.94 -6.67
CA ILE A 28 -2.39 3.20 -6.50
C ILE A 28 -2.95 3.95 -7.73
N ILE A 29 -2.26 4.99 -8.21
CA ILE A 29 -2.70 5.77 -9.37
C ILE A 29 -2.87 4.88 -10.60
N VAL A 30 -1.98 3.92 -10.77
CA VAL A 30 -1.97 3.04 -11.94
C VAL A 30 -2.93 1.86 -11.80
N LEU A 31 -2.96 1.20 -10.63
CA LEU A 31 -3.79 0.00 -10.43
C LEU A 31 -5.27 0.31 -10.31
N VAL A 32 -5.63 1.39 -9.63
CA VAL A 32 -7.05 1.78 -9.43
C VAL A 32 -7.69 2.30 -10.72
N LEU A 33 -6.88 2.71 -11.74
CA LEU A 33 -7.33 3.21 -13.05
C LEU A 33 -8.35 4.35 -12.98
N ASN A 34 -8.55 4.93 -11.81
CA ASN A 34 -9.48 6.01 -11.52
C ASN A 34 -8.75 7.10 -10.72
N LEU A 35 -8.32 8.15 -11.41
CA LEU A 35 -7.50 9.20 -10.81
C LEU A 35 -8.15 9.82 -9.56
N ARG A 36 -9.48 9.94 -9.51
CA ARG A 36 -10.16 10.47 -8.32
C ARG A 36 -10.03 9.54 -7.13
N ALA A 37 -10.27 8.26 -7.36
CA ALA A 37 -10.11 7.23 -6.34
C ALA A 37 -8.67 7.18 -5.83
N SER A 38 -7.72 7.21 -6.76
CA SER A 38 -6.29 7.22 -6.42
C SER A 38 -5.90 8.41 -5.57
N ILE A 39 -6.40 9.61 -5.87
CA ILE A 39 -6.15 10.82 -5.06
C ILE A 39 -6.73 10.66 -3.65
N VAL A 40 -7.93 10.10 -3.51
CA VAL A 40 -8.56 9.86 -2.20
C VAL A 40 -7.69 8.91 -1.37
N ILE A 41 -7.29 7.77 -1.93
CA ILE A 41 -6.47 6.78 -1.24
C ILE A 41 -5.08 7.34 -0.93
N ALA A 42 -4.43 7.96 -1.92
CA ALA A 42 -3.09 8.53 -1.77
C ALA A 42 -3.03 9.63 -0.72
N SER A 43 -4.08 10.45 -0.58
CA SER A 43 -4.13 11.50 0.44
C SER A 43 -4.22 10.97 1.87
N MET A 44 -4.75 9.76 2.05
CA MET A 44 -4.87 9.13 3.35
C MET A 44 -3.51 8.80 3.96
N LEU A 45 -2.53 8.34 3.15
CA LEU A 45 -1.23 7.88 3.63
C LEU A 45 -0.46 8.96 4.41
N PRO A 46 -0.16 10.14 3.83
CA PRO A 46 0.57 11.16 4.56
C PRO A 46 -0.19 11.67 5.78
N ILE A 47 -1.53 11.74 5.70
CA ILE A 47 -2.34 12.17 6.84
C ILE A 47 -2.30 11.15 7.97
N ALA A 48 -2.34 9.84 7.67
CA ALA A 48 -2.25 8.79 8.67
C ALA A 48 -0.86 8.75 9.33
N VAL A 49 0.21 8.94 8.57
CA VAL A 49 1.57 9.03 9.10
C VAL A 49 1.72 10.27 10.01
N LEU A 50 1.23 11.43 9.59
CA LEU A 50 1.23 12.64 10.43
C LEU A 50 0.40 12.46 11.70
N ALA A 51 -0.77 11.84 11.62
CA ALA A 51 -1.58 11.52 12.79
C ALA A 51 -0.83 10.58 13.75
N THR A 52 -0.09 9.62 13.21
CA THR A 52 0.77 8.73 14.01
C THR A 52 1.86 9.52 14.75
N PHE A 53 2.55 10.45 14.09
CA PHE A 53 3.54 11.31 14.73
C PHE A 53 2.93 12.20 15.84
N ILE A 54 1.70 12.69 15.61
CA ILE A 54 0.98 13.44 16.65
C ILE A 54 0.74 12.56 17.88
N ILE A 55 0.23 11.32 17.69
CA ILE A 55 -0.01 10.41 18.81
C ILE A 55 1.31 10.07 19.52
N MET A 56 2.38 9.77 18.79
CA MET A 56 3.71 9.51 19.34
C MET A 56 4.20 10.67 20.22
N ARG A 57 3.99 11.92 19.78
CA ARG A 57 4.37 13.11 20.54
C ARG A 57 3.65 13.20 21.87
N TYR A 58 2.33 12.94 21.89
CA TYR A 58 1.52 12.99 23.10
C TYR A 58 1.76 11.80 24.04
N THR A 59 2.13 10.64 23.51
CA THR A 59 2.43 9.44 24.32
C THR A 59 3.90 9.37 24.76
N GLY A 60 4.75 10.31 24.32
CA GLY A 60 6.16 10.34 24.71
C GLY A 60 7.03 9.29 24.01
N ILE A 61 6.54 8.67 22.93
CA ILE A 61 7.32 7.70 22.15
C ILE A 61 8.30 8.48 21.24
N ALA A 62 9.59 8.26 21.46
CA ALA A 62 10.63 8.89 20.66
C ALA A 62 10.66 8.31 19.23
N ALA A 63 10.83 9.18 18.24
CA ALA A 63 11.03 8.77 16.83
C ALA A 63 12.46 8.23 16.65
N ASN A 64 12.66 6.98 17.01
CA ASN A 64 13.90 6.24 16.76
C ASN A 64 13.73 5.30 15.56
N ILE A 65 14.82 4.65 15.15
CA ILE A 65 14.85 3.74 13.99
C ILE A 65 13.78 2.65 14.11
N VAL A 66 13.63 2.06 15.29
CA VAL A 66 12.68 0.97 15.53
C VAL A 66 11.24 1.48 15.46
N ALA A 67 10.97 2.67 16.01
CA ALA A 67 9.66 3.31 15.91
C ALA A 67 9.28 3.64 14.47
N LEU A 68 10.21 4.23 13.70
CA LEU A 68 9.96 4.58 12.30
C LEU A 68 9.79 3.33 11.41
N SER A 69 10.53 2.24 11.70
CA SER A 69 10.30 0.94 11.03
C SER A 69 8.90 0.40 11.29
N GLY A 70 8.32 0.65 12.48
CA GLY A 70 6.94 0.31 12.79
C GLY A 70 5.93 1.02 11.88
N ILE A 71 6.18 2.29 11.56
CA ILE A 71 5.36 3.06 10.61
C ILE A 71 5.51 2.49 9.20
N ALA A 72 6.75 2.23 8.75
CA ALA A 72 7.02 1.65 7.43
C ALA A 72 6.24 0.34 7.23
N ILE A 73 6.32 -0.59 8.19
CA ILE A 73 5.56 -1.85 8.12
C ILE A 73 4.04 -1.61 8.10
N ALA A 74 3.55 -0.53 8.72
CA ALA A 74 2.12 -0.23 8.74
C ALA A 74 1.59 0.38 7.43
N ILE A 75 2.43 1.04 6.62
CA ILE A 75 2.02 1.74 5.39
C ILE A 75 1.29 0.79 4.43
N GLY A 76 1.77 -0.44 4.24
CA GLY A 76 1.09 -1.42 3.39
C GLY A 76 -0.34 -1.69 3.84
N VAL A 77 -0.55 -1.93 5.12
CA VAL A 77 -1.89 -2.16 5.69
C VAL A 77 -2.77 -0.90 5.61
N MET A 78 -2.18 0.30 5.76
CA MET A 78 -2.91 1.56 5.59
C MET A 78 -3.45 1.70 4.17
N VAL A 79 -2.64 1.35 3.16
CA VAL A 79 -3.06 1.35 1.74
C VAL A 79 -4.23 0.43 1.53
N ASP A 80 -4.16 -0.80 2.06
CA ASP A 80 -5.20 -1.81 1.90
C ASP A 80 -6.55 -1.32 2.45
N VAL A 81 -6.56 -0.69 3.62
CA VAL A 81 -7.77 -0.06 4.20
C VAL A 81 -8.35 0.98 3.24
N GLY A 82 -7.49 1.85 2.71
CA GLY A 82 -7.89 2.89 1.75
C GLY A 82 -8.48 2.30 0.47
N VAL A 83 -7.81 1.31 -0.10
CA VAL A 83 -8.24 0.65 -1.34
C VAL A 83 -9.60 -0.01 -1.16
N VAL A 84 -9.80 -0.81 -0.10
CA VAL A 84 -11.06 -1.55 0.12
C VAL A 84 -12.26 -0.60 0.29
N PHE A 85 -12.11 0.49 1.07
CA PHE A 85 -13.18 1.47 1.22
C PHE A 85 -13.54 2.15 -0.09
N VAL A 86 -12.53 2.64 -0.83
CA VAL A 86 -12.78 3.39 -2.06
C VAL A 86 -13.27 2.47 -3.17
N GLU A 87 -12.78 1.25 -3.27
CA GLU A 87 -13.26 0.25 -4.23
C GLU A 87 -14.73 -0.11 -3.97
N SER A 88 -15.13 -0.30 -2.70
CA SER A 88 -16.53 -0.51 -2.36
C SER A 88 -17.42 0.66 -2.82
N ILE A 89 -16.98 1.91 -2.61
CA ILE A 89 -17.71 3.10 -3.05
C ILE A 89 -17.84 3.12 -4.59
N ILE A 90 -16.76 2.81 -5.31
CA ILE A 90 -16.77 2.76 -6.78
C ILE A 90 -17.72 1.67 -7.26
N ARG A 91 -17.65 0.47 -6.69
CA ARG A 91 -18.51 -0.66 -7.02
C ARG A 91 -19.98 -0.29 -6.86
N TYR A 92 -20.37 0.30 -5.74
CA TYR A 92 -21.74 0.76 -5.50
C TYR A 92 -22.19 1.81 -6.52
N ARG A 93 -21.31 2.73 -6.89
CA ARG A 93 -21.60 3.79 -7.87
C ARG A 93 -21.75 3.23 -9.29
N GLU A 94 -21.04 2.16 -9.64
CA GLU A 94 -21.10 1.54 -10.97
C GLU A 94 -22.30 0.60 -11.14
N MET A 95 -23.00 0.24 -10.07
CA MET A 95 -24.25 -0.52 -10.17
C MET A 95 -25.26 0.18 -11.06
N PRO A 96 -25.98 -0.55 -11.94
CA PRO A 96 -26.94 0.05 -12.87
C PRO A 96 -27.97 0.97 -12.22
N GLU A 97 -28.39 0.61 -11.02
CA GLU A 97 -29.38 1.35 -10.21
C GLU A 97 -28.86 2.71 -9.73
N ASN A 98 -27.54 2.85 -9.56
CA ASN A 98 -26.91 4.00 -8.91
C ASN A 98 -26.18 4.94 -9.87
N ARG A 99 -26.02 4.57 -11.15
CA ARG A 99 -25.25 5.34 -12.15
C ARG A 99 -25.75 6.78 -12.35
N HIS A 100 -27.03 7.03 -12.08
CA HIS A 100 -27.63 8.34 -12.21
C HIS A 100 -27.39 9.25 -10.99
N ILE A 101 -26.94 8.66 -9.85
CA ILE A 101 -26.72 9.39 -8.59
C ILE A 101 -25.36 10.08 -8.63
N GLN A 102 -25.35 11.43 -8.68
CA GLN A 102 -24.11 12.21 -8.80
C GLN A 102 -23.89 13.22 -7.67
N GLY A 103 -24.75 13.24 -6.65
CA GLY A 103 -24.63 14.18 -5.54
C GLY A 103 -25.89 14.24 -4.66
N GLY A 104 -25.86 15.12 -3.66
CA GLY A 104 -26.96 15.30 -2.72
C GLY A 104 -27.13 14.17 -1.73
N LYS A 105 -28.27 14.14 -1.03
CA LYS A 105 -28.56 13.14 0.03
C LYS A 105 -28.53 11.69 -0.49
N ALA A 106 -28.93 11.47 -1.73
CA ALA A 106 -28.90 10.14 -2.34
C ALA A 106 -27.46 9.61 -2.48
N PHE A 107 -26.52 10.47 -2.86
CA PHE A 107 -25.12 10.09 -2.97
C PHE A 107 -24.47 9.85 -1.60
N VAL A 108 -24.82 10.65 -0.59
CA VAL A 108 -24.40 10.38 0.81
C VAL A 108 -24.87 9.00 1.27
N ASN A 109 -26.14 8.66 1.02
CA ASN A 109 -26.68 7.36 1.38
C ASN A 109 -26.01 6.20 0.62
N LEU A 110 -25.62 6.42 -0.64
CA LEU A 110 -24.86 5.44 -1.42
C LEU A 110 -23.50 5.18 -0.77
N ILE A 111 -22.74 6.24 -0.46
CA ILE A 111 -21.43 6.12 0.21
C ILE A 111 -21.59 5.45 1.57
N TYR A 112 -22.60 5.83 2.34
CA TYR A 112 -22.87 5.21 3.65
C TYR A 112 -23.10 3.70 3.52
N LYS A 113 -23.94 3.25 2.58
CA LYS A 113 -24.17 1.84 2.33
C LYS A 113 -22.89 1.10 1.92
N ALA A 114 -22.13 1.66 0.99
CA ALA A 114 -20.87 1.08 0.52
C ALA A 114 -19.85 0.91 1.64
N VAL A 115 -19.70 1.93 2.49
CA VAL A 115 -18.77 1.91 3.62
C VAL A 115 -19.24 0.96 4.71
N SER A 116 -20.54 0.97 5.03
CA SER A 116 -21.11 0.09 6.06
C SER A 116 -20.96 -1.39 5.71
N GLU A 117 -21.03 -1.78 4.44
CA GLU A 117 -20.85 -3.17 3.99
C GLU A 117 -19.46 -3.72 4.35
N VAL A 118 -18.42 -2.91 4.18
CA VAL A 118 -17.02 -3.35 4.37
C VAL A 118 -16.45 -2.98 5.74
N SER A 119 -17.06 -2.02 6.44
CA SER A 119 -16.55 -1.50 7.72
C SER A 119 -16.42 -2.58 8.79
N GLY A 120 -17.37 -3.50 8.88
CA GLY A 120 -17.33 -4.61 9.84
C GLY A 120 -16.15 -5.53 9.62
N ALA A 121 -15.90 -5.93 8.37
CA ALA A 121 -14.78 -6.80 8.00
C ALA A 121 -13.42 -6.09 8.25
N ILE A 122 -13.31 -4.83 7.83
CA ILE A 122 -12.09 -4.04 8.04
C ILE A 122 -11.85 -3.82 9.53
N SER A 123 -12.89 -3.49 10.32
CA SER A 123 -12.76 -3.31 11.78
C SER A 123 -12.21 -4.57 12.44
N THR A 124 -12.80 -5.73 12.11
CA THR A 124 -12.34 -7.01 12.64
C THR A 124 -10.88 -7.30 12.25
N ALA A 125 -10.52 -7.11 11.00
CA ALA A 125 -9.15 -7.31 10.52
C ALA A 125 -8.15 -6.39 11.24
N MET A 126 -8.49 -5.10 11.39
CA MET A 126 -7.62 -4.12 12.04
C MET A 126 -7.47 -4.40 13.53
N ILE A 127 -8.58 -4.68 14.23
CA ILE A 127 -8.54 -5.03 15.67
C ILE A 127 -7.73 -6.32 15.87
N THR A 128 -7.94 -7.35 15.05
CA THR A 128 -7.17 -8.60 15.12
C THR A 128 -5.66 -8.33 14.91
N THR A 129 -5.32 -7.49 13.94
CA THR A 129 -3.93 -7.11 13.71
C THR A 129 -3.33 -6.36 14.91
N ILE A 130 -4.06 -5.42 15.51
CA ILE A 130 -3.61 -4.69 16.69
C ILE A 130 -3.44 -5.65 17.88
N VAL A 131 -4.42 -6.53 18.11
CA VAL A 131 -4.39 -7.51 19.20
C VAL A 131 -3.22 -8.48 19.07
N SER A 132 -2.80 -8.82 17.82
CA SER A 132 -1.64 -9.68 17.59
C SER A 132 -0.32 -9.10 18.14
N PHE A 133 -0.26 -7.79 18.36
CA PHE A 133 0.91 -7.12 18.96
C PHE A 133 0.87 -7.03 20.50
N LEU A 134 -0.25 -7.41 21.15
CA LEU A 134 -0.35 -7.40 22.63
C LEU A 134 0.79 -8.18 23.31
N PRO A 135 1.23 -9.35 22.84
CA PRO A 135 2.34 -10.06 23.44
C PRO A 135 3.66 -9.25 23.48
N VAL A 136 3.88 -8.38 22.49
CA VAL A 136 5.09 -7.55 22.44
C VAL A 136 5.10 -6.51 23.55
N PHE A 137 3.94 -6.01 23.98
CA PHE A 137 3.83 -5.08 25.11
C PHE A 137 4.09 -5.73 26.47
N THR A 138 3.98 -7.05 26.56
CA THR A 138 4.26 -7.82 27.78
C THR A 138 5.71 -8.31 27.86
N MET A 139 6.50 -8.07 26.80
CA MET A 139 7.93 -8.41 26.80
C MET A 139 8.69 -7.55 27.83
N GLU A 140 9.51 -8.23 28.62
CA GLU A 140 10.35 -7.60 29.66
C GLU A 140 11.81 -7.51 29.21
N ALA A 141 12.64 -6.89 30.06
CA ALA A 141 14.08 -6.77 29.87
C ALA A 141 14.48 -6.06 28.55
N GLN A 142 15.51 -6.54 27.90
CA GLN A 142 16.15 -5.92 26.74
C GLN A 142 15.30 -6.03 25.49
N GLU A 143 14.61 -7.14 25.31
CA GLU A 143 13.70 -7.41 24.18
C GLU A 143 12.52 -6.44 24.18
N GLY A 144 11.87 -6.26 25.33
CA GLY A 144 10.77 -5.32 25.48
C GLY A 144 11.20 -3.89 25.14
N LYS A 145 12.38 -3.45 25.59
CA LYS A 145 12.91 -2.11 25.26
C LYS A 145 13.19 -1.91 23.78
N MET A 146 13.58 -2.97 23.07
CA MET A 146 13.85 -2.91 21.64
C MET A 146 12.56 -2.92 20.80
N PHE A 147 11.62 -3.82 21.09
CA PHE A 147 10.45 -4.04 20.23
C PHE A 147 9.23 -3.20 20.64
N SER A 148 9.14 -2.73 21.85
CA SER A 148 8.03 -1.91 22.34
C SER A 148 7.78 -0.64 21.49
N PRO A 149 8.80 0.16 21.10
CA PRO A 149 8.57 1.32 20.25
C PRO A 149 7.96 0.95 18.89
N LEU A 150 8.39 -0.16 18.28
CA LEU A 150 7.83 -0.67 17.03
C LEU A 150 6.36 -1.06 17.17
N ALA A 151 6.02 -1.79 18.26
CA ALA A 151 4.65 -2.22 18.50
C ALA A 151 3.71 -1.03 18.73
N TYR A 152 4.15 -0.03 19.51
CA TYR A 152 3.38 1.19 19.72
C TYR A 152 3.15 1.96 18.42
N THR A 153 4.20 2.23 17.67
CA THR A 153 4.10 3.02 16.44
C THR A 153 3.27 2.34 15.38
N LYS A 154 3.44 1.02 15.21
CA LYS A 154 2.60 0.23 14.29
C LYS A 154 1.13 0.26 14.73
N THR A 155 0.85 0.10 16.02
CA THR A 155 -0.52 0.17 16.56
C THR A 155 -1.14 1.55 16.33
N TYR A 156 -0.41 2.63 16.60
CA TYR A 156 -0.88 4.00 16.37
C TYR A 156 -1.13 4.27 14.88
N ALA A 157 -0.26 3.78 14.03
CA ALA A 157 -0.39 3.91 12.58
C ALA A 157 -1.64 3.20 12.07
N LEU A 158 -1.87 1.96 12.50
CA LEU A 158 -3.06 1.19 12.14
C LEU A 158 -4.35 1.83 12.69
N ALA A 159 -4.34 2.28 13.96
CA ALA A 159 -5.48 2.97 14.56
C ALA A 159 -5.80 4.28 13.82
N SER A 160 -4.77 5.08 13.50
CA SER A 160 -4.91 6.30 12.71
C SER A 160 -5.50 6.03 11.33
N ALA A 161 -4.97 5.03 10.62
CA ALA A 161 -5.47 4.63 9.31
C ALA A 161 -6.93 4.16 9.35
N PHE A 162 -7.29 3.40 10.36
CA PHE A 162 -8.66 2.91 10.54
C PHE A 162 -9.64 4.06 10.80
N VAL A 163 -9.33 4.97 11.72
CA VAL A 163 -10.17 6.13 12.03
C VAL A 163 -10.30 7.05 10.81
N LEU A 164 -9.19 7.33 10.11
CA LEU A 164 -9.19 8.13 8.90
C LEU A 164 -9.93 7.44 7.76
N GLY A 165 -9.81 6.12 7.64
CA GLY A 165 -10.55 5.31 6.68
C GLY A 165 -12.07 5.44 6.86
N LEU A 166 -12.54 5.42 8.10
CA LEU A 166 -13.97 5.55 8.41
C LEU A 166 -14.52 6.98 8.26
N ILE A 167 -13.74 8.00 8.55
CA ILE A 167 -14.20 9.40 8.63
C ILE A 167 -13.77 10.20 7.40
N LEU A 168 -12.49 10.15 7.07
CA LEU A 168 -11.90 10.99 6.03
C LEU A 168 -12.23 10.47 4.62
N LEU A 169 -12.07 9.17 4.37
CA LEU A 169 -12.25 8.60 3.04
C LEU A 169 -13.68 8.77 2.50
N PRO A 170 -14.77 8.50 3.26
CA PRO A 170 -16.12 8.76 2.79
C PRO A 170 -16.36 10.24 2.45
N SER A 171 -15.82 11.13 3.30
CA SER A 171 -15.98 12.59 3.12
C SER A 171 -15.23 13.09 1.89
N LEU A 172 -13.97 12.67 1.70
CA LEU A 172 -13.18 12.99 0.51
C LEU A 172 -13.78 12.36 -0.75
N SER A 173 -14.27 11.13 -0.66
CA SER A 173 -14.96 10.47 -1.77
C SER A 173 -16.21 11.21 -2.18
N TYR A 174 -17.03 11.67 -1.22
CA TYR A 174 -18.18 12.50 -1.52
C TYR A 174 -17.75 13.76 -2.26
N TRP A 175 -16.77 14.49 -1.74
CA TRP A 175 -16.29 15.72 -2.35
C TRP A 175 -15.74 15.51 -3.76
N LEU A 176 -14.81 14.56 -3.95
CA LEU A 176 -14.17 14.31 -5.24
C LEU A 176 -15.11 13.71 -6.29
N PHE A 177 -16.00 12.82 -5.89
CA PHE A 177 -16.92 12.17 -6.83
C PHE A 177 -18.15 13.02 -7.13
N SER A 178 -18.54 13.97 -6.27
CA SER A 178 -19.61 14.96 -6.55
C SER A 178 -19.20 16.01 -7.56
N ILE A 179 -17.90 16.30 -7.68
CA ILE A 179 -17.40 17.26 -8.67
C ILE A 179 -17.65 16.69 -10.07
N LYS A 180 -18.49 17.35 -10.85
CA LYS A 180 -18.73 17.00 -12.26
C LYS A 180 -17.49 17.35 -13.08
N ILE A 181 -16.49 16.46 -13.12
CA ILE A 181 -15.33 16.62 -14.02
C ILE A 181 -15.78 16.21 -15.44
N HIS A 182 -16.70 16.98 -16.03
CA HIS A 182 -17.10 16.83 -17.43
C HIS A 182 -16.14 17.58 -18.37
N SER A 183 -15.33 18.46 -17.81
CA SER A 183 -14.41 19.29 -18.58
C SER A 183 -13.13 18.52 -18.88
N ARG A 184 -12.87 18.33 -20.16
CA ARG A 184 -11.56 17.88 -20.72
C ARG A 184 -10.39 18.72 -20.15
N GLN A 185 -10.68 19.94 -19.72
CA GLN A 185 -9.75 20.89 -19.11
C GLN A 185 -9.32 20.47 -17.70
N ILE A 186 -10.24 20.02 -16.83
CA ILE A 186 -9.89 19.61 -15.46
C ILE A 186 -9.00 18.36 -15.46
N ARG A 187 -9.27 17.42 -16.38
CA ARG A 187 -8.39 16.25 -16.55
C ARG A 187 -7.00 16.68 -16.98
N LYS A 188 -6.88 17.66 -17.87
CA LYS A 188 -5.58 18.20 -18.26
C LYS A 188 -4.89 18.88 -17.09
N ILE A 189 -5.61 19.70 -16.29
CA ILE A 189 -5.05 20.37 -15.11
C ILE A 189 -4.51 19.33 -14.10
N LEU A 190 -5.26 18.26 -13.81
CA LEU A 190 -4.82 17.20 -12.91
C LEU A 190 -3.55 16.51 -13.43
N ASN A 191 -3.45 16.23 -14.72
CA ASN A 191 -2.26 15.66 -15.31
C ASN A 191 -1.06 16.63 -15.30
N TYR A 192 -1.31 17.93 -15.50
CA TYR A 192 -0.27 18.95 -15.32
C TYR A 192 0.23 19.01 -13.86
N LEU A 193 -0.69 18.93 -12.89
CA LEU A 193 -0.33 18.86 -11.47
C LEU A 193 0.52 17.63 -11.15
N LEU A 194 0.19 16.46 -11.72
CA LEU A 194 1.02 15.24 -11.59
C LEU A 194 2.44 15.44 -12.15
N ILE A 195 2.55 16.08 -13.32
CA ILE A 195 3.85 16.36 -13.93
C ILE A 195 4.64 17.34 -13.07
N VAL A 196 4.02 18.44 -12.65
CA VAL A 196 4.69 19.46 -11.81
C VAL A 196 5.10 18.85 -10.46
N ALA A 197 4.25 18.06 -9.83
CA ALA A 197 4.58 17.35 -8.59
C ALA A 197 5.74 16.37 -8.81
N GLY A 198 5.72 15.59 -9.90
CA GLY A 198 6.80 14.68 -10.23
C GLY A 198 8.12 15.40 -10.49
N ILE A 199 8.11 16.52 -11.23
CA ILE A 199 9.32 17.33 -11.48
C ILE A 199 9.82 17.96 -10.16
N ALA A 200 8.94 18.48 -9.32
CA ALA A 200 9.31 19.04 -8.01
C ALA A 200 9.96 17.98 -7.12
N LEU A 201 9.38 16.79 -7.03
CA LEU A 201 9.93 15.67 -6.27
C LEU A 201 11.28 15.18 -6.86
N LEU A 202 11.43 15.23 -8.19
CA LEU A 202 12.69 14.89 -8.85
C LEU A 202 13.80 15.89 -8.48
N ILE A 203 13.47 17.18 -8.42
CA ILE A 203 14.44 18.23 -8.06
C ILE A 203 14.81 18.15 -6.58
N ILE A 204 13.82 17.88 -5.70
CA ILE A 204 14.02 17.88 -4.24
C ILE A 204 14.75 16.61 -3.78
N TYR A 205 14.35 15.45 -4.28
CA TYR A 205 14.80 14.15 -3.78
C TYR A 205 15.69 13.39 -4.78
N GLY A 206 15.80 13.84 -6.06
CA GLY A 206 16.53 13.12 -7.09
C GLY A 206 16.01 11.71 -7.38
N SER A 207 14.79 11.39 -6.95
CA SER A 207 14.29 10.01 -6.87
C SER A 207 13.73 9.51 -8.19
N ILE A 208 14.06 8.26 -8.54
CA ILE A 208 13.58 7.60 -9.77
C ILE A 208 12.05 7.44 -9.79
N PRO A 209 11.36 7.13 -8.68
CA PRO A 209 9.89 7.12 -8.64
C PRO A 209 9.24 8.43 -9.11
N ALA A 210 9.88 9.58 -8.91
CA ALA A 210 9.38 10.86 -9.39
C ALA A 210 9.39 10.96 -10.93
N ILE A 211 10.33 10.27 -11.59
CA ILE A 211 10.36 10.14 -13.07
C ILE A 211 9.11 9.36 -13.53
N GLY A 212 8.74 8.29 -12.80
CA GLY A 212 7.54 7.52 -13.08
C GLY A 212 6.27 8.36 -13.02
N LEU A 213 6.15 9.20 -11.99
CA LEU A 213 5.00 10.08 -11.82
C LEU A 213 4.88 11.08 -12.99
N THR A 214 6.01 11.69 -13.40
CA THR A 214 6.04 12.60 -14.55
C THR A 214 5.68 11.89 -15.86
N ALA A 215 6.20 10.68 -16.08
CA ALA A 215 5.96 9.90 -17.28
C ALA A 215 4.49 9.46 -17.39
N VAL A 216 3.86 9.03 -16.29
CA VAL A 216 2.41 8.73 -16.22
C VAL A 216 1.58 9.96 -16.53
N GLY A 217 1.92 11.12 -15.94
CA GLY A 217 1.23 12.38 -16.23
C GLY A 217 1.33 12.78 -17.70
N LEU A 218 2.53 12.67 -18.32
CA LEU A 218 2.77 12.92 -19.73
C LEU A 218 1.97 11.97 -20.65
N ASN A 219 2.01 10.65 -20.36
CA ASN A 219 1.25 9.68 -21.13
C ASN A 219 -0.27 9.95 -21.06
N ASN A 220 -0.78 10.34 -19.90
CA ASN A 220 -2.19 10.71 -19.74
C ASN A 220 -2.56 11.96 -20.56
N LEU A 221 -1.67 12.95 -20.67
CA LEU A 221 -1.89 14.12 -21.56
C LEU A 221 -1.89 13.71 -23.02
N LEU A 222 -1.01 12.80 -23.43
CA LEU A 222 -0.87 12.26 -24.78
C LEU A 222 -1.97 11.22 -25.10
N SER A 223 -2.77 10.80 -24.15
CA SER A 223 -3.79 9.76 -24.33
C SER A 223 -4.79 10.04 -25.46
N GLY A 224 -4.99 11.32 -25.83
CA GLY A 224 -5.81 11.73 -26.95
C GLY A 224 -5.24 11.37 -28.35
N TYR A 225 -3.96 11.08 -28.44
CA TYR A 225 -3.29 10.69 -29.69
C TYR A 225 -3.26 9.17 -29.91
N TRP A 226 -3.55 8.39 -28.87
CA TRP A 226 -3.55 6.94 -28.97
C TRP A 226 -4.79 6.42 -29.72
N LYS A 227 -4.58 5.54 -30.71
CA LYS A 227 -5.66 4.95 -31.50
C LYS A 227 -6.67 4.14 -30.67
N LYS A 228 -6.24 3.59 -29.52
CA LYS A 228 -7.10 2.84 -28.59
C LYS A 228 -6.93 3.44 -27.17
N PRO A 229 -8.03 3.77 -26.46
CA PRO A 229 -7.95 4.34 -25.11
C PRO A 229 -7.28 3.40 -24.09
N GLN A 230 -7.39 2.08 -24.29
CA GLN A 230 -6.75 1.07 -23.45
C GLN A 230 -5.21 1.10 -23.54
N MET A 231 -4.64 1.62 -24.65
CA MET A 231 -3.20 1.67 -24.86
C MET A 231 -2.49 2.59 -23.84
N SER A 232 -3.11 3.71 -23.48
CA SER A 232 -2.60 4.61 -22.43
C SER A 232 -2.53 3.89 -21.07
N THR A 233 -3.50 3.07 -20.76
CA THR A 233 -3.52 2.26 -19.53
C THR A 233 -2.38 1.25 -19.49
N TYR A 234 -2.17 0.50 -20.57
CA TYR A 234 -1.07 -0.47 -20.64
C TYR A 234 0.31 0.20 -20.55
N ILE A 235 0.46 1.38 -21.17
CA ILE A 235 1.68 2.16 -21.07
C ILE A 235 1.92 2.61 -19.62
N ASN A 236 0.90 3.10 -18.93
CA ASN A 236 1.02 3.49 -17.51
C ASN A 236 1.43 2.31 -16.63
N ILE A 237 0.81 1.14 -16.82
CA ILE A 237 1.18 -0.09 -16.09
C ILE A 237 2.65 -0.44 -16.38
N GLY A 238 3.07 -0.38 -17.65
CA GLY A 238 4.46 -0.63 -18.04
C GLY A 238 5.45 0.34 -17.40
N ILE A 239 5.16 1.64 -17.41
CA ILE A 239 5.97 2.67 -16.75
C ILE A 239 6.10 2.36 -15.25
N THR A 240 4.98 2.08 -14.59
CA THR A 240 4.99 1.81 -13.13
C THR A 240 5.77 0.55 -12.80
N LEU A 241 5.54 -0.55 -13.52
CA LEU A 241 6.30 -1.78 -13.32
C LEU A 241 7.80 -1.55 -13.54
N PHE A 242 8.17 -0.85 -14.61
CA PHE A 242 9.57 -0.56 -14.90
C PHE A 242 10.22 0.26 -13.79
N VAL A 243 9.58 1.34 -13.35
CA VAL A 243 10.07 2.21 -12.28
C VAL A 243 10.18 1.45 -10.96
N THR A 244 9.18 0.65 -10.62
CA THR A 244 9.17 -0.15 -9.39
C THR A 244 10.27 -1.21 -9.41
N ILE A 245 10.45 -1.93 -10.52
CA ILE A 245 11.50 -2.95 -10.68
C ILE A 245 12.88 -2.29 -10.59
N TYR A 246 13.06 -1.16 -11.26
CA TYR A 246 14.34 -0.45 -11.26
C TYR A 246 14.69 0.02 -9.85
N TYR A 247 13.76 0.72 -9.19
CA TYR A 247 13.95 1.23 -7.84
C TYR A 247 14.24 0.09 -6.83
N LEU A 248 13.44 -0.97 -6.89
CA LEU A 248 13.63 -2.12 -6.02
C LEU A 248 14.98 -2.82 -6.28
N SER A 249 15.46 -2.82 -7.53
CA SER A 249 16.76 -3.39 -7.90
C SER A 249 17.93 -2.56 -7.38
N GLU A 250 17.77 -1.24 -7.32
CA GLU A 250 18.76 -0.31 -6.81
C GLU A 250 18.91 -0.37 -5.30
N GLU A 251 17.78 -0.45 -4.57
CA GLU A 251 17.78 -0.49 -3.10
C GLU A 251 18.10 -1.87 -2.53
N TRP A 252 17.59 -2.93 -3.17
CA TRP A 252 17.73 -4.28 -2.61
C TRP A 252 19.02 -4.98 -3.02
N LEU A 253 19.54 -4.75 -4.25
CA LEU A 253 20.73 -5.38 -4.81
C LEU A 253 20.83 -6.91 -4.52
N PRO A 254 19.81 -7.72 -4.83
CA PRO A 254 19.71 -9.10 -4.39
C PRO A 254 20.86 -10.01 -4.90
N MET A 255 21.46 -9.66 -6.05
CA MET A 255 22.60 -10.40 -6.62
C MET A 255 23.95 -9.81 -6.17
N GLY A 256 23.91 -8.76 -5.34
CA GLY A 256 25.08 -8.02 -4.88
C GLY A 256 25.57 -6.95 -5.84
N PRO A 257 26.33 -5.97 -5.32
CA PRO A 257 26.82 -4.84 -6.12
C PRO A 257 27.86 -5.27 -7.19
N GLN A 258 28.54 -6.39 -6.97
CA GLN A 258 29.60 -6.88 -7.88
C GLN A 258 29.05 -7.42 -9.20
N LYS A 259 27.79 -7.88 -9.26
CA LYS A 259 27.21 -8.45 -10.49
C LYS A 259 26.61 -7.41 -11.43
N GLY A 260 26.67 -6.15 -11.05
CA GLY A 260 26.17 -5.03 -11.85
C GLY A 260 24.65 -4.86 -11.78
N MET A 261 24.18 -3.66 -12.15
CA MET A 261 22.78 -3.26 -12.06
C MET A 261 21.86 -4.10 -12.95
N LEU A 262 22.31 -4.49 -14.14
CA LEU A 262 21.51 -5.27 -15.08
C LEU A 262 21.12 -6.66 -14.55
N ALA A 263 22.03 -7.34 -13.84
CA ALA A 263 21.76 -8.63 -13.22
C ALA A 263 20.71 -8.50 -12.11
N ASN A 264 20.80 -7.45 -11.29
CA ASN A 264 19.83 -7.17 -10.24
C ASN A 264 18.45 -6.86 -10.83
N ILE A 265 18.36 -6.05 -11.90
CA ILE A 265 17.09 -5.76 -12.59
C ILE A 265 16.46 -7.04 -13.16
N LEU A 266 17.25 -7.89 -13.83
CA LEU A 266 16.72 -9.14 -14.40
C LEU A 266 16.22 -10.10 -13.31
N PHE A 267 16.92 -10.19 -12.19
CA PHE A 267 16.50 -11.01 -11.05
C PHE A 267 15.18 -10.49 -10.45
N VAL A 268 15.10 -9.20 -10.14
CA VAL A 268 13.89 -8.59 -9.58
C VAL A 268 12.73 -8.69 -10.56
N ALA A 269 12.96 -8.40 -11.84
CA ALA A 269 11.95 -8.54 -12.90
C ALA A 269 11.44 -9.99 -13.00
N GLY A 270 12.34 -10.97 -12.90
CA GLY A 270 11.99 -12.39 -12.86
C GLY A 270 11.11 -12.73 -11.66
N CYS A 271 11.47 -12.30 -10.46
CA CYS A 271 10.67 -12.49 -9.25
C CYS A 271 9.27 -11.85 -9.38
N VAL A 272 9.21 -10.60 -9.83
CA VAL A 272 7.94 -9.89 -10.05
C VAL A 272 7.09 -10.60 -11.11
N ALA A 273 7.70 -11.03 -12.23
CA ALA A 273 6.99 -11.75 -13.29
C ALA A 273 6.42 -13.09 -12.79
N ILE A 274 7.16 -13.83 -11.98
CA ILE A 274 6.70 -15.08 -11.36
C ILE A 274 5.50 -14.82 -10.47
N ILE A 275 5.59 -13.83 -9.57
CA ILE A 275 4.50 -13.49 -8.65
C ILE A 275 3.25 -13.05 -9.43
N LEU A 276 3.40 -12.16 -10.39
CA LEU A 276 2.28 -11.70 -11.22
C LEU A 276 1.67 -12.84 -12.05
N SER A 277 2.49 -13.75 -12.57
CA SER A 277 2.01 -14.91 -13.31
C SER A 277 1.22 -15.86 -12.41
N ILE A 278 1.68 -16.11 -11.19
CA ILE A 278 0.95 -16.93 -10.20
C ILE A 278 -0.39 -16.28 -9.87
N LEU A 279 -0.41 -14.96 -9.59
CA LEU A 279 -1.64 -14.23 -9.31
C LEU A 279 -2.61 -14.25 -10.49
N TRP A 280 -2.11 -14.05 -11.70
CA TRP A 280 -2.91 -14.10 -12.94
C TRP A 280 -3.52 -15.49 -13.15
N LEU A 281 -2.74 -16.56 -13.00
CA LEU A 281 -3.22 -17.94 -13.05
C LEU A 281 -4.28 -18.20 -11.97
N LEU A 282 -4.04 -17.70 -10.76
CA LEU A 282 -4.98 -17.84 -9.65
C LEU A 282 -6.31 -17.16 -9.97
N VAL A 283 -6.30 -15.96 -10.55
CA VAL A 283 -7.53 -15.25 -10.96
C VAL A 283 -8.29 -16.02 -12.04
N ILE A 284 -7.59 -16.56 -13.07
CA ILE A 284 -8.22 -17.31 -14.14
C ILE A 284 -8.85 -18.61 -13.64
N TYR A 285 -8.16 -19.32 -12.77
CA TYR A 285 -8.62 -20.62 -12.26
C TYR A 285 -9.41 -20.52 -10.95
N TYR A 286 -9.58 -19.31 -10.41
CA TYR A 286 -10.19 -19.07 -9.08
C TYR A 286 -11.54 -19.76 -8.94
N GLU A 287 -12.44 -19.58 -9.88
CA GLU A 287 -13.79 -20.17 -9.83
C GLU A 287 -13.73 -21.72 -9.84
N ARG A 288 -12.85 -22.29 -10.66
CA ARG A 288 -12.68 -23.75 -10.74
C ARG A 288 -12.08 -24.32 -9.46
N ILE A 289 -11.05 -23.62 -8.92
CA ILE A 289 -10.41 -24.01 -7.66
C ILE A 289 -11.42 -23.92 -6.52
N LEU A 290 -12.18 -22.82 -6.45
CA LEU A 290 -13.16 -22.62 -5.39
C LEU A 290 -14.26 -23.69 -5.43
N ARG A 291 -14.82 -23.99 -6.60
CA ARG A 291 -15.82 -25.06 -6.78
C ARG A 291 -15.26 -26.40 -6.33
N TRP A 292 -14.05 -26.75 -6.77
CA TRP A 292 -13.40 -28.00 -6.35
C TRP A 292 -13.18 -28.06 -4.83
N CYS A 293 -12.76 -26.98 -4.19
CA CYS A 293 -12.57 -26.91 -2.73
C CYS A 293 -13.88 -27.13 -1.99
N LEU A 294 -14.98 -26.54 -2.45
CA LEU A 294 -16.29 -26.67 -1.83
C LEU A 294 -16.88 -28.07 -2.03
N ASP A 295 -16.73 -28.66 -3.23
CA ASP A 295 -17.20 -30.00 -3.53
C ASP A 295 -16.42 -31.08 -2.78
N ASN A 296 -15.10 -30.85 -2.59
CA ASN A 296 -14.20 -31.80 -1.94
C ASN A 296 -13.70 -31.29 -0.59
N ARG A 297 -14.57 -30.69 0.22
CA ARG A 297 -14.24 -30.03 1.49
C ARG A 297 -13.32 -30.86 2.40
N TRP A 298 -13.57 -32.15 2.55
CA TRP A 298 -12.77 -33.04 3.39
C TRP A 298 -11.34 -33.26 2.84
N LYS A 299 -11.18 -33.43 1.53
CA LYS A 299 -9.88 -33.55 0.89
C LYS A 299 -9.11 -32.24 0.98
N PHE A 300 -9.80 -31.10 0.80
CA PHE A 300 -9.20 -29.80 0.92
C PHE A 300 -8.70 -29.52 2.35
N MET A 301 -9.44 -29.95 3.39
CA MET A 301 -9.03 -29.80 4.80
C MET A 301 -7.78 -30.59 5.17
N LEU A 302 -7.36 -31.57 4.35
CA LEU A 302 -6.09 -32.27 4.56
C LEU A 302 -4.88 -31.34 4.32
N ILE A 303 -5.01 -30.32 3.44
CA ILE A 303 -3.91 -29.40 3.15
C ILE A 303 -3.54 -28.55 4.37
N PRO A 304 -4.44 -27.77 4.98
CA PRO A 304 -4.14 -27.02 6.20
C PRO A 304 -3.78 -27.94 7.37
N GLY A 305 -4.42 -29.11 7.48
CA GLY A 305 -4.07 -30.12 8.49
C GLY A 305 -2.62 -30.60 8.36
N ALA A 306 -2.22 -30.97 7.15
CA ALA A 306 -0.83 -31.36 6.86
C ALA A 306 0.16 -30.21 7.13
N THR A 307 -0.21 -28.98 6.77
CA THR A 307 0.61 -27.79 7.02
C THR A 307 0.85 -27.57 8.52
N ILE A 308 -0.20 -27.73 9.34
CA ILE A 308 -0.10 -27.62 10.80
C ILE A 308 0.83 -28.69 11.36
N VAL A 309 0.64 -29.95 10.98
CA VAL A 309 1.48 -31.07 11.46
C VAL A 309 2.93 -30.88 11.04
N PHE A 310 3.16 -30.50 9.79
CA PHE A 310 4.51 -30.24 9.26
C PHE A 310 5.16 -29.03 9.93
N GLY A 311 4.39 -27.96 10.18
CA GLY A 311 4.84 -26.79 10.92
C GLY A 311 5.27 -27.12 12.34
N PHE A 312 4.51 -27.91 13.07
CA PHE A 312 4.89 -28.40 14.41
C PHE A 312 6.13 -29.32 14.39
N TRP A 313 6.26 -30.12 13.34
CA TRP A 313 7.44 -30.99 13.19
C TRP A 313 8.70 -30.17 12.96
N ILE A 314 8.65 -29.16 12.08
CA ILE A 314 9.78 -28.25 11.83
C ILE A 314 10.09 -27.42 13.08
N TRP A 315 9.06 -26.89 13.76
CA TRP A 315 9.24 -26.07 14.95
C TRP A 315 10.08 -26.74 16.05
N ARG A 316 9.93 -28.05 16.20
CA ARG A 316 10.76 -28.83 17.14
C ARG A 316 12.24 -28.86 16.76
N GLY A 317 12.58 -28.64 15.51
CA GLY A 317 13.96 -28.65 15.00
C GLY A 317 14.59 -27.26 14.88
N ILE A 318 13.82 -26.19 15.06
CA ILE A 318 14.33 -24.82 14.98
C ILE A 318 15.03 -24.49 16.30
N GLY A 319 16.32 -24.08 16.22
CA GLY A 319 17.09 -23.62 17.37
C GLY A 319 16.47 -22.33 17.97
N GLN A 320 16.61 -22.20 19.27
CA GLN A 320 16.17 -21.02 20.02
C GLN A 320 17.38 -20.13 20.31
N GLU A 321 17.72 -19.25 19.38
CA GLU A 321 18.78 -18.25 19.58
C GLU A 321 18.18 -16.84 19.51
N PHE A 322 18.51 -16.00 20.49
CA PHE A 322 18.03 -14.61 20.54
C PHE A 322 18.79 -13.72 19.55
N MET A 323 20.08 -13.96 19.38
CA MET A 323 20.93 -13.28 18.40
C MET A 323 21.77 -14.32 17.65
N PRO A 324 21.97 -14.17 16.33
CA PRO A 324 22.90 -15.01 15.62
C PRO A 324 24.28 -14.85 16.23
N SER A 325 24.96 -15.96 16.50
CA SER A 325 26.37 -15.97 16.92
C SER A 325 27.20 -15.35 15.80
N LEU A 326 27.88 -14.25 16.12
CA LEU A 326 28.84 -13.59 15.23
C LEU A 326 30.09 -14.45 15.03
#